data_4dc5fdc96c094b18775198da2f7b89ef
#
_entry.id   4dc5fdc96c094b18775198da2f7b89ef
#
_cell.length_a   1.000
_cell.length_b   1.000
_cell.length_c   1.000
_cell.angle_alpha   90.00
_cell.angle_beta   90.00
_cell.angle_gamma   90.00
#
_symmetry.space_group_name_H-M   'P 1'
#
loop_
_entity.id
_entity.type
_entity.pdbx_description
1 polymer ?
#
loop_
_entity_poly.entity_id
_entity_poly.type
_entity_poly.pdbx_seq_one_letter_code
_entity_poly.pdbx_strand_id
1 'polypeptide(L)'
;MELVNGRPTDIQGRLDKEIRVYDFLDSLGVSYQRIDHEAAMTMEACEEIDRTLEATICKNLLLCNRQETQFYLLMLPGDKVFKTKDLSAQIGSSRLSFAKAEYMEKYLDITPGSLSVLGLMNDKDRMVRLLIDEDVLTGEYIGCHPCINTSSLRLRTKDLAEKIIPAMGHEPTIVKL
;
A
#
# COMPACT_ATOMS: atom_id res chain seq x y z
N MET A 1 -4.60 -19.95 -8.58
CA MET A 1 -4.88 -18.50 -8.50
C MET A 1 -5.42 -18.01 -9.82
N GLU A 2 -6.41 -17.16 -9.77
CA GLU A 2 -7.05 -16.61 -10.96
C GLU A 2 -7.17 -15.08 -10.84
N LEU A 3 -6.82 -14.39 -11.92
CA LEU A 3 -6.98 -12.93 -12.01
C LEU A 3 -8.43 -12.64 -12.39
N VAL A 4 -9.16 -11.95 -11.52
CA VAL A 4 -10.55 -11.58 -11.72
C VAL A 4 -10.73 -10.06 -11.71
N ASN A 5 -11.76 -9.58 -12.39
CA ASN A 5 -12.06 -8.15 -12.42
C ASN A 5 -12.92 -7.76 -11.21
N GLY A 6 -12.47 -6.72 -10.51
CA GLY A 6 -13.25 -6.06 -9.49
C GLY A 6 -13.41 -6.82 -8.18
N ARG A 7 -14.42 -6.40 -7.44
CA ARG A 7 -14.72 -6.94 -6.11
C ARG A 7 -15.23 -8.36 -6.16
N PRO A 8 -15.08 -9.15 -5.07
CA PRO A 8 -15.70 -10.47 -5.01
C PRO A 8 -17.22 -10.36 -5.02
N THR A 9 -17.87 -11.29 -5.71
CA THR A 9 -19.34 -11.38 -5.74
C THR A 9 -19.89 -11.93 -4.43
N ASP A 10 -19.14 -12.82 -3.77
CA ASP A 10 -19.44 -13.33 -2.43
C ASP A 10 -18.49 -12.72 -1.43
N ILE A 11 -19.03 -11.96 -0.48
CA ILE A 11 -18.28 -11.28 0.56
C ILE A 11 -18.33 -12.00 1.92
N GLN A 12 -18.99 -13.15 1.98
CA GLN A 12 -19.09 -13.91 3.22
C GLN A 12 -17.70 -14.33 3.73
N GLY A 13 -17.44 -14.08 5.00
CA GLY A 13 -16.15 -14.41 5.63
C GLY A 13 -15.04 -13.39 5.37
N ARG A 14 -15.30 -12.35 4.59
CA ARG A 14 -14.32 -11.29 4.34
C ARG A 14 -14.39 -10.21 5.42
N LEU A 15 -13.24 -9.60 5.72
CA LEU A 15 -13.16 -8.56 6.74
C LEU A 15 -13.72 -7.23 6.24
N ASP A 16 -14.34 -6.46 7.13
CA ASP A 16 -14.91 -5.15 6.81
C ASP A 16 -13.89 -4.20 6.20
N LYS A 17 -12.64 -4.22 6.68
CA LYS A 17 -11.58 -3.38 6.16
C LYS A 17 -11.23 -3.70 4.70
N GLU A 18 -11.34 -4.95 4.29
CA GLU A 18 -11.19 -5.37 2.89
C GLU A 18 -12.36 -4.86 2.05
N ILE A 19 -13.58 -5.05 2.52
CA ILE A 19 -14.79 -4.62 1.79
C ILE A 19 -14.81 -3.10 1.61
N ARG A 20 -14.39 -2.34 2.62
CA ARG A 20 -14.29 -0.88 2.50
C ARG A 20 -13.36 -0.43 1.37
N VAL A 21 -12.29 -1.19 1.11
CA VAL A 21 -11.39 -0.89 -0.02
C VAL A 21 -12.15 -1.02 -1.34
N TYR A 22 -12.89 -2.10 -1.53
CA TYR A 22 -13.66 -2.30 -2.77
C TYR A 22 -14.75 -1.24 -2.94
N ASP A 23 -15.48 -0.93 -1.88
CA ASP A 23 -16.49 0.12 -1.90
C ASP A 23 -15.88 1.48 -2.28
N PHE A 24 -14.71 1.79 -1.73
CA PHE A 24 -13.99 3.02 -2.02
C PHE A 24 -13.56 3.08 -3.49
N LEU A 25 -12.92 2.04 -4.01
CA LEU A 25 -12.46 1.99 -5.40
C LEU A 25 -13.65 2.05 -6.37
N ASP A 26 -14.73 1.34 -6.08
CA ASP A 26 -15.94 1.35 -6.90
C ASP A 26 -16.59 2.75 -6.92
N SER A 27 -16.58 3.46 -5.78
CA SER A 27 -17.11 4.83 -5.69
C SER A 27 -16.33 5.81 -6.57
N LEU A 28 -15.06 5.55 -6.83
CA LEU A 28 -14.21 6.36 -7.70
C LEU A 28 -14.34 6.00 -9.18
N GLY A 29 -15.01 4.90 -9.50
CA GLY A 29 -15.14 4.41 -10.87
C GLY A 29 -13.83 3.89 -11.47
N VAL A 30 -12.85 3.53 -10.64
CA VAL A 30 -11.59 2.96 -11.12
C VAL A 30 -11.72 1.45 -11.34
N SER A 31 -11.09 0.96 -12.40
CA SER A 31 -11.01 -0.46 -12.67
C SER A 31 -9.82 -1.07 -11.93
N TYR A 32 -10.00 -2.28 -11.44
CA TYR A 32 -8.92 -3.04 -10.81
C TYR A 32 -9.14 -4.52 -11.01
N GLN A 33 -8.07 -5.29 -10.95
CA GLN A 33 -8.10 -6.75 -10.97
C GLN A 33 -7.65 -7.26 -9.61
N ARG A 34 -8.11 -8.44 -9.27
CA ARG A 34 -7.88 -9.05 -7.96
C ARG A 34 -7.50 -10.50 -8.13
N ILE A 35 -6.58 -10.97 -7.30
CA ILE A 35 -6.37 -12.38 -7.05
C ILE A 35 -6.55 -12.66 -5.56
N ASP A 36 -7.21 -13.77 -5.25
CA ASP A 36 -7.29 -14.30 -3.91
C ASP A 36 -6.25 -15.41 -3.76
N HIS A 37 -5.58 -15.43 -2.62
CA HIS A 37 -4.51 -16.38 -2.35
C HIS A 37 -4.38 -16.57 -0.83
N GLU A 38 -3.63 -17.59 -0.43
CA GLU A 38 -3.21 -17.70 0.97
C GLU A 38 -2.13 -16.67 1.27
N ALA A 39 -1.96 -16.35 2.56
CA ALA A 39 -0.88 -15.45 2.97
C ALA A 39 0.46 -16.01 2.51
N ALA A 40 1.20 -15.22 1.72
CA ALA A 40 2.47 -15.66 1.15
C ALA A 40 3.55 -15.70 2.22
N MET A 41 4.04 -16.90 2.51
CA MET A 41 5.07 -17.14 3.52
C MET A 41 6.45 -17.39 2.92
N THR A 42 6.55 -17.53 1.59
CA THR A 42 7.80 -17.79 0.88
C THR A 42 7.98 -16.83 -0.28
N MET A 43 9.22 -16.68 -0.73
CA MET A 43 9.52 -15.85 -1.91
C MET A 43 8.89 -16.41 -3.18
N GLU A 44 8.89 -17.75 -3.32
CA GLU A 44 8.28 -18.42 -4.47
C GLU A 44 6.78 -18.12 -4.55
N ALA A 45 6.08 -18.11 -3.41
CA ALA A 45 4.66 -17.75 -3.36
C ALA A 45 4.43 -16.28 -3.75
N CYS A 46 5.30 -15.38 -3.31
CA CYS A 46 5.24 -13.97 -3.72
C CYS A 46 5.46 -13.79 -5.22
N GLU A 47 6.44 -14.48 -5.78
CA GLU A 47 6.73 -14.44 -7.22
C GLU A 47 5.57 -14.98 -8.05
N GLU A 48 4.91 -16.03 -7.57
CA GLU A 48 3.73 -16.58 -8.23
C GLU A 48 2.57 -15.59 -8.23
N ILE A 49 2.37 -14.90 -7.11
CA ILE A 49 1.35 -13.84 -7.00
C ILE A 49 1.66 -12.71 -7.99
N ASP A 50 2.88 -12.20 -8.01
CA ASP A 50 3.30 -11.13 -8.92
C ASP A 50 3.09 -11.53 -10.38
N ARG A 51 3.44 -12.76 -10.72
CA ARG A 51 3.31 -13.29 -12.08
C ARG A 51 1.84 -13.40 -12.50
N THR A 52 0.99 -13.92 -11.62
CA THR A 52 -0.44 -14.07 -11.89
C THR A 52 -1.14 -12.70 -11.96
N LEU A 53 -0.72 -11.78 -11.10
CA LEU A 53 -1.25 -10.42 -11.06
C LEU A 53 -0.79 -9.59 -12.27
N GLU A 54 0.31 -9.99 -12.92
CA GLU A 54 0.97 -9.21 -13.97
C GLU A 54 1.36 -7.81 -13.48
N ALA A 55 1.76 -7.72 -12.22
CA ALA A 55 2.25 -6.49 -11.58
C ALA A 55 3.07 -6.87 -10.37
N THR A 56 4.09 -6.08 -10.07
CA THR A 56 4.88 -6.27 -8.86
C THR A 56 4.19 -5.59 -7.68
N ILE A 57 4.03 -6.34 -6.58
CA ILE A 57 3.51 -5.77 -5.34
C ILE A 57 4.57 -4.84 -4.77
N CYS A 58 4.19 -3.59 -4.56
CA CYS A 58 5.07 -2.59 -3.95
C CYS A 58 5.35 -2.95 -2.49
N LYS A 59 6.59 -2.72 -2.08
CA LYS A 59 6.93 -2.75 -0.66
C LYS A 59 6.37 -1.50 0.01
N ASN A 60 5.68 -1.70 1.12
CA ASN A 60 5.12 -0.62 1.92
C ASN A 60 5.72 -0.69 3.32
N LEU A 61 6.24 0.43 3.82
CA LEU A 61 6.88 0.51 5.13
C LEU A 61 6.27 1.66 5.91
N LEU A 62 5.87 1.40 7.15
CA LEU A 62 5.44 2.46 8.06
C LEU A 62 6.61 2.87 8.94
N LEU A 63 7.03 4.11 8.80
CA LEU A 63 8.19 4.68 9.48
C LEU A 63 7.75 5.80 10.40
N CYS A 64 8.57 6.10 11.40
CA CYS A 64 8.35 7.23 12.29
C CYS A 64 9.68 7.89 12.66
N ASN A 65 9.59 9.13 13.13
CA ASN A 65 10.72 9.83 13.70
C ASN A 65 11.06 9.26 15.09
N ARG A 66 12.18 9.71 15.64
CA ARG A 66 12.66 9.23 16.94
C ARG A 66 11.67 9.45 18.10
N GLN A 67 10.90 10.55 18.04
CA GLN A 67 9.95 10.91 19.07
C GLN A 67 8.58 10.23 18.92
N GLU A 68 8.38 9.46 17.85
CA GLU A 68 7.08 8.86 17.52
C GLU A 68 5.95 9.89 17.41
N THR A 69 6.26 11.05 16.80
CA THR A 69 5.32 12.16 16.59
C THR A 69 5.01 12.40 15.13
N GLN A 70 5.84 11.90 14.20
CA GLN A 70 5.68 12.02 12.76
C GLN A 70 5.73 10.64 12.15
N PHE A 71 4.75 10.34 11.31
CA PHE A 71 4.61 9.01 10.69
C PHE A 71 4.63 9.14 9.17
N TYR A 72 5.22 8.13 8.53
CA TYR A 72 5.42 8.11 7.08
C TYR A 72 5.09 6.72 6.54
N LEU A 73 4.31 6.67 5.48
CA LEU A 73 4.13 5.45 4.68
C LEU A 73 5.00 5.59 3.44
N LEU A 74 6.00 4.72 3.32
CA LEU A 74 6.89 4.69 2.17
C LEU A 74 6.49 3.58 1.23
N MET A 75 6.24 3.93 -0.04
CA MET A 75 6.09 2.96 -1.13
C MET A 75 7.39 2.92 -1.93
N LEU A 76 7.92 1.72 -2.17
CA LEU A 76 9.08 1.53 -3.03
C LEU A 76 8.95 0.20 -3.78
N PRO A 77 9.72 0.00 -4.89
CA PRO A 77 9.73 -1.28 -5.59
C PRO A 77 10.14 -2.43 -4.66
N GLY A 78 9.51 -3.59 -4.83
CA GLY A 78 9.68 -4.72 -3.92
C GLY A 78 11.11 -5.21 -3.77
N ASP A 79 11.93 -5.06 -4.81
CA ASP A 79 13.34 -5.49 -4.84
C ASP A 79 14.33 -4.38 -4.42
N LYS A 80 13.85 -3.17 -4.20
CA LYS A 80 14.71 -2.03 -3.88
C LYS A 80 15.10 -2.02 -2.41
N VAL A 81 16.39 -1.89 -2.15
CA VAL A 81 16.95 -1.66 -0.81
C VAL A 81 17.20 -0.17 -0.63
N PHE A 82 16.87 0.37 0.52
CA PHE A 82 17.07 1.78 0.82
C PHE A 82 17.75 1.96 2.19
N LYS A 83 18.33 3.15 2.40
CA LYS A 83 18.90 3.55 3.69
C LYS A 83 18.04 4.62 4.31
N THR A 84 17.65 4.41 5.57
CA THR A 84 16.84 5.39 6.32
C THR A 84 17.53 6.77 6.40
N LYS A 85 18.85 6.79 6.41
CA LYS A 85 19.64 8.03 6.40
C LYS A 85 19.38 8.88 5.15
N ASP A 86 19.34 8.23 3.98
CA ASP A 86 19.09 8.93 2.71
C ASP A 86 17.66 9.47 2.67
N LEU A 87 16.71 8.69 3.14
CA LEU A 87 15.31 9.11 3.21
C LEU A 87 15.14 10.28 4.19
N SER A 88 15.71 10.19 5.39
CA SER A 88 15.65 11.25 6.39
C SER A 88 16.19 12.57 5.86
N ALA A 89 17.29 12.53 5.11
CA ALA A 89 17.88 13.71 4.50
C ALA A 89 16.95 14.35 3.47
N GLN A 90 16.30 13.54 2.64
CA GLN A 90 15.40 14.05 1.59
C GLN A 90 14.14 14.71 2.14
N ILE A 91 13.61 14.22 3.26
CA ILE A 91 12.37 14.75 3.83
C ILE A 91 12.60 15.70 5.00
N GLY A 92 13.87 15.94 5.37
CA GLY A 92 14.23 16.87 6.46
C GLY A 92 13.80 16.38 7.84
N SER A 93 13.78 15.05 8.07
CA SER A 93 13.40 14.49 9.36
C SER A 93 14.60 14.08 10.20
N SER A 94 14.36 13.82 11.50
CA SER A 94 15.31 13.12 12.35
C SER A 94 15.42 11.66 11.89
N ARG A 95 16.29 10.89 12.55
CA ARG A 95 16.48 9.47 12.25
C ARG A 95 15.14 8.73 12.24
N LEU A 96 14.87 8.00 11.14
CA LEU A 96 13.67 7.20 10.96
C LEU A 96 13.89 5.78 11.45
N SER A 97 12.83 5.19 11.99
CA SER A 97 12.76 3.79 12.37
C SER A 97 11.40 3.22 11.96
N PHE A 98 11.25 1.89 11.99
CA PHE A 98 9.97 1.27 11.74
C PHE A 98 9.00 1.61 12.87
N ALA A 99 7.78 2.02 12.51
CA ALA A 99 6.74 2.30 13.47
C ALA A 99 6.20 0.98 14.06
N LYS A 100 5.76 1.04 15.31
CA LYS A 100 5.17 -0.10 16.00
C LYS A 100 3.83 -0.49 15.38
N ALA A 101 3.46 -1.78 15.52
CA ALA A 101 2.19 -2.31 15.01
C ALA A 101 0.98 -1.52 15.53
N GLU A 102 1.02 -1.02 16.78
CA GLU A 102 -0.09 -0.25 17.36
C GLU A 102 -0.42 1.01 16.55
N TYR A 103 0.58 1.68 15.97
CA TYR A 103 0.36 2.84 15.12
C TYR A 103 -0.21 2.47 13.75
N MET A 104 0.23 1.34 13.21
CA MET A 104 -0.32 0.82 11.97
C MET A 104 -1.81 0.52 12.10
N GLU A 105 -2.22 -0.10 13.19
CA GLU A 105 -3.63 -0.37 13.46
C GLU A 105 -4.40 0.92 13.75
N LYS A 106 -3.83 1.81 14.55
CA LYS A 106 -4.48 3.07 14.97
C LYS A 106 -4.77 3.99 13.79
N TYR A 107 -3.81 4.18 12.91
CA TYR A 107 -3.94 5.17 11.82
C TYR A 107 -4.47 4.56 10.53
N LEU A 108 -4.15 3.31 10.23
CA LEU A 108 -4.43 2.69 8.94
C LEU A 108 -5.42 1.53 9.01
N ASP A 109 -5.75 1.06 10.21
CA ASP A 109 -6.59 -0.12 10.43
C ASP A 109 -6.02 -1.36 9.72
N ILE A 110 -4.70 -1.52 9.78
CA ILE A 110 -3.99 -2.64 9.15
C ILE A 110 -3.09 -3.32 10.16
N THR A 111 -3.01 -4.64 10.09
CA THR A 111 -2.06 -5.43 10.88
C THR A 111 -0.76 -5.66 10.11
N PRO A 112 0.37 -5.91 10.79
CA PRO A 112 1.63 -6.23 10.14
C PRO A 112 1.50 -7.36 9.11
N GLY A 113 2.17 -7.23 7.98
CA GLY A 113 2.09 -8.16 6.86
C GLY A 113 1.03 -7.81 5.80
N SER A 114 0.16 -6.87 6.10
CA SER A 114 -0.94 -6.45 5.20
C SER A 114 -0.85 -4.98 4.79
N LEU A 115 0.25 -4.30 5.11
CA LEU A 115 0.39 -2.86 4.90
C LEU A 115 0.16 -2.49 3.43
N SER A 116 -0.60 -1.44 3.21
CA SER A 116 -1.00 -0.99 1.88
C SER A 116 -1.22 0.52 1.88
N VAL A 117 -0.90 1.14 0.76
CA VAL A 117 -1.22 2.56 0.51
C VAL A 117 -2.72 2.82 0.67
N LEU A 118 -3.56 1.85 0.39
CA LEU A 118 -5.02 1.97 0.51
C LEU A 118 -5.49 2.15 1.96
N GLY A 119 -4.66 1.82 2.94
CA GLY A 119 -4.93 2.12 4.35
C GLY A 119 -5.03 3.61 4.66
N LEU A 120 -4.48 4.47 3.80
CA LEU A 120 -4.60 5.92 3.96
C LEU A 120 -6.05 6.42 3.88
N MET A 121 -6.97 5.63 3.34
CA MET A 121 -8.41 5.95 3.39
C MET A 121 -8.94 6.03 4.83
N ASN A 122 -8.28 5.37 5.77
CA ASN A 122 -8.63 5.36 7.20
C ASN A 122 -7.95 6.50 7.97
N ASP A 123 -6.91 7.12 7.41
CA ASP A 123 -6.14 8.20 8.04
C ASP A 123 -6.77 9.57 7.76
N LYS A 124 -7.96 9.79 8.30
CA LYS A 124 -8.75 11.00 8.06
C LYS A 124 -8.12 12.26 8.66
N ASP A 125 -7.35 12.12 9.72
CA ASP A 125 -6.65 13.22 10.38
C ASP A 125 -5.29 13.53 9.75
N ARG A 126 -4.93 12.83 8.69
CA ARG A 126 -3.65 12.99 7.98
C ARG A 126 -2.43 12.88 8.87
N MET A 127 -2.44 11.90 9.77
CA MET A 127 -1.33 11.63 10.68
C MET A 127 -0.16 10.96 9.98
N VAL A 128 -0.41 10.29 8.85
CA VAL A 128 0.60 9.56 8.09
C VAL A 128 0.87 10.29 6.78
N ARG A 129 2.13 10.71 6.59
CA ARG A 129 2.56 11.35 5.35
C ARG A 129 2.97 10.28 4.33
N LEU A 130 2.48 10.41 3.10
CA LEU A 130 2.80 9.46 2.03
C LEU A 130 4.09 9.86 1.30
N LEU A 131 5.02 8.92 1.23
CA LEU A 131 6.27 9.03 0.47
C LEU A 131 6.27 7.95 -0.60
N ILE A 132 6.58 8.33 -1.85
CA ILE A 132 6.64 7.38 -2.96
C ILE A 132 8.02 7.49 -3.62
N ASP A 133 8.74 6.36 -3.70
CA ASP A 133 9.94 6.32 -4.51
C ASP A 133 9.58 6.50 -5.99
N GLU A 134 10.34 7.32 -6.69
CA GLU A 134 10.03 7.69 -8.09
C GLU A 134 9.87 6.47 -9.01
N ASP A 135 10.58 5.39 -8.75
CA ASP A 135 10.52 4.19 -9.58
C ASP A 135 9.18 3.46 -9.51
N VAL A 136 8.40 3.64 -8.43
CA VAL A 136 7.05 3.08 -8.32
C VAL A 136 6.14 3.65 -9.41
N LEU A 137 6.35 4.91 -9.78
CA LEU A 137 5.48 5.62 -10.73
C LEU A 137 5.84 5.39 -12.20
N THR A 138 6.90 4.64 -12.50
CA THR A 138 7.36 4.40 -13.88
C THR A 138 6.60 3.27 -14.57
N GLY A 139 6.05 2.31 -13.84
CA GLY A 139 5.28 1.20 -14.40
C GLY A 139 3.84 1.58 -14.70
N GLU A 140 3.21 0.84 -15.62
CA GLU A 140 1.79 1.03 -15.97
C GLU A 140 0.87 0.58 -14.82
N TYR A 141 1.26 -0.48 -14.14
CA TYR A 141 0.49 -1.08 -13.05
C TYR A 141 1.31 -1.20 -11.78
N ILE A 142 0.62 -1.18 -10.67
CA ILE A 142 1.19 -1.54 -9.36
C ILE A 142 0.34 -2.62 -8.71
N GLY A 143 0.98 -3.44 -7.89
CA GLY A 143 0.30 -4.40 -7.03
C GLY A 143 0.25 -3.89 -5.58
N CYS A 144 -0.87 -4.08 -4.91
CA CYS A 144 -1.02 -3.76 -3.50
C CYS A 144 -2.07 -4.66 -2.84
N HIS A 145 -2.05 -4.72 -1.51
CA HIS A 145 -3.07 -5.44 -0.76
C HIS A 145 -4.31 -4.59 -0.51
N PRO A 146 -5.51 -5.18 -0.49
CA PRO A 146 -6.72 -4.48 -0.03
C PRO A 146 -6.82 -4.47 1.50
N CYS A 147 -5.76 -4.05 2.18
CA CYS A 147 -5.62 -3.99 3.64
C CYS A 147 -5.67 -5.35 4.36
N ILE A 148 -5.57 -6.43 3.61
CA ILE A 148 -5.40 -7.82 4.09
C ILE A 148 -4.37 -8.51 3.19
N ASN A 149 -3.78 -9.61 3.66
CA ASN A 149 -2.72 -10.30 2.94
C ASN A 149 -3.17 -11.60 2.25
N THR A 150 -4.48 -11.82 2.12
CA THR A 150 -5.05 -12.97 1.42
C THR A 150 -5.69 -12.62 0.09
N SER A 151 -5.51 -11.38 -0.33
CA SER A 151 -5.83 -10.88 -1.66
C SER A 151 -4.79 -9.87 -2.10
N SER A 152 -4.63 -9.72 -3.40
CA SER A 152 -3.78 -8.70 -4.01
C SER A 152 -4.51 -8.04 -5.16
N LEU A 153 -4.32 -6.74 -5.31
CA LEU A 153 -4.95 -5.94 -6.34
C LEU A 153 -3.92 -5.43 -7.34
N ARG A 154 -4.33 -5.35 -8.61
CA ARG A 154 -3.59 -4.63 -9.63
C ARG A 154 -4.33 -3.33 -9.95
N LEU A 155 -3.64 -2.22 -9.78
CA LEU A 155 -4.16 -0.89 -10.05
C LEU A 155 -3.34 -0.24 -11.16
N ARG A 156 -3.99 0.60 -11.97
CA ARG A 156 -3.22 1.47 -12.86
C ARG A 156 -2.49 2.51 -12.03
N THR A 157 -1.21 2.68 -12.28
CA THR A 157 -0.37 3.70 -11.61
C THR A 157 -0.99 5.09 -11.75
N LYS A 158 -1.49 5.41 -12.93
CA LYS A 158 -2.14 6.69 -13.21
C LYS A 158 -3.39 6.91 -12.34
N ASP A 159 -4.22 5.88 -12.17
CA ASP A 159 -5.41 5.96 -11.31
C ASP A 159 -5.02 6.13 -9.85
N LEU A 160 -3.99 5.45 -9.39
CA LEU A 160 -3.47 5.63 -8.03
C LEU A 160 -3.06 7.09 -7.80
N ALA A 161 -2.25 7.65 -8.70
CA ALA A 161 -1.69 8.99 -8.54
C ALA A 161 -2.75 10.09 -8.70
N GLU A 162 -3.65 9.97 -9.67
CA GLU A 162 -4.56 11.04 -10.07
C GLU A 162 -5.94 10.95 -9.41
N LYS A 163 -6.39 9.78 -9.01
CA LYS A 163 -7.75 9.56 -8.48
C LYS A 163 -7.75 9.03 -7.05
N ILE A 164 -7.01 7.96 -6.77
CA ILE A 164 -7.11 7.23 -5.50
C ILE A 164 -6.45 8.03 -4.36
N ILE A 165 -5.20 8.42 -4.52
CA ILE A 165 -4.47 9.18 -3.49
C ILE A 165 -5.17 10.51 -3.16
N PRO A 166 -5.56 11.34 -4.15
CA PRO A 166 -6.30 12.56 -3.85
C PRO A 166 -7.63 12.32 -3.13
N ALA A 167 -8.36 11.27 -3.50
CA ALA A 167 -9.63 10.92 -2.86
C ALA A 167 -9.46 10.49 -1.39
N MET A 168 -8.30 9.95 -1.03
CA MET A 168 -7.95 9.64 0.35
C MET A 168 -7.52 10.89 1.15
N GLY A 169 -7.47 12.06 0.51
CA GLY A 169 -7.07 13.31 1.16
C GLY A 169 -5.58 13.44 1.37
N HIS A 170 -4.76 12.72 0.62
CA HIS A 170 -3.31 12.72 0.73
C HIS A 170 -2.67 13.25 -0.55
N GLU A 171 -1.47 13.81 -0.40
CA GLU A 171 -0.62 14.24 -1.51
C GLU A 171 0.75 13.60 -1.30
N PRO A 172 1.29 12.87 -2.30
CA PRO A 172 2.55 12.17 -2.12
C PRO A 172 3.73 13.12 -2.18
N THR A 173 4.75 12.83 -1.38
CA THR A 173 6.09 13.39 -1.55
C THR A 173 6.91 12.36 -2.33
N ILE A 174 7.47 12.76 -3.46
CA ILE A 174 8.30 11.87 -4.28
C ILE A 174 9.73 11.90 -3.76
N VAL A 175 10.29 10.72 -3.56
CA VAL A 175 11.67 10.55 -3.09
C VAL A 175 12.48 9.71 -4.08
N LYS A 176 13.79 9.81 -4.00
CA LYS A 176 14.75 9.09 -4.88
C LYS A 176 15.65 8.23 -4.00
N LEU A 177 15.34 6.95 -3.95
CA LEU A 177 16.06 6.01 -3.08
C LEU A 177 16.89 5.00 -3.87
#